data_078cbcf0b1f1de418b16a746cb64aa3b
#
_entry.id   078cbcf0b1f1de418b16a746cb64aa3b
#
_cell.length_a   1.000
_cell.length_b   1.000
_cell.length_c   1.000
_cell.angle_alpha   90.00
_cell.angle_beta   90.00
_cell.angle_gamma   90.00
#
_symmetry.space_group_name_H-M   'P 1'
#
loop_
_entity.id
_entity.type
_entity.pdbx_description
1 polymer ?
#
loop_
_entity_poly.entity_id
_entity_poly.type
_entity_poly.pdbx_seq_one_letter_code
_entity_poly.pdbx_strand_id
1 'polypeptide(L)'
;MHRRKAFIRQTFGGFTLIELLVVIAIIAILMAILMPALNRAREQGKRAVCLNNLKQLGLAWILYADDNDDNIVNGDTEESGTFGPPSSGAAYMPGGRHHQERPWVLKDWDAGMTLDDKINAIKGGALFLYCGKNLRLYKCPIAGREEGQEQRQRTYSVVDAMNVQPYDGGPMIKKRTSIKGPPERSVFIEDAGATPMGGWSIYYTQNAWRDEPPVKHGNGANWSFADGHSEYWKWQNPDTRKWSVDNEGQWKAVVRPGDVDIYRARKAAWGKLPD
;
A
#
# COMPACT_ATOMS: atom_id res chain seq x y z
N MET A 1 -12.56 -81.52 -25.13
CA MET A 1 -13.47 -80.70 -24.36
C MET A 1 -13.03 -79.25 -24.48
N HIS A 2 -13.62 -78.46 -25.40
CA HIS A 2 -13.28 -77.02 -25.59
C HIS A 2 -14.33 -76.15 -24.88
N ARG A 3 -13.96 -75.50 -23.78
CA ARG A 3 -14.79 -74.46 -23.13
C ARG A 3 -14.72 -73.17 -23.90
N ARG A 4 -15.81 -72.79 -24.57
CA ARG A 4 -15.99 -71.45 -25.15
C ARG A 4 -16.23 -70.46 -24.02
N LYS A 5 -15.32 -69.48 -23.87
CA LYS A 5 -15.53 -68.31 -22.99
C LYS A 5 -16.54 -67.36 -23.65
N ALA A 6 -17.69 -67.17 -23.01
CA ALA A 6 -18.65 -66.16 -23.43
C ALA A 6 -18.09 -64.78 -23.10
N PHE A 7 -17.89 -63.96 -24.13
CA PHE A 7 -17.56 -62.53 -23.99
C PHE A 7 -18.84 -61.77 -23.70
N ILE A 8 -19.00 -61.27 -22.46
CA ILE A 8 -20.09 -60.35 -22.14
C ILE A 8 -19.75 -59.00 -22.79
N ARG A 9 -20.49 -58.67 -23.85
CA ARG A 9 -20.47 -57.36 -24.47
C ARG A 9 -21.16 -56.37 -23.53
N GLN A 10 -20.40 -55.59 -22.79
CA GLN A 10 -20.93 -54.41 -22.07
C GLN A 10 -21.38 -53.38 -23.16
N THR A 11 -22.67 -53.17 -23.26
CA THR A 11 -23.25 -52.08 -24.06
C THR A 11 -23.05 -50.78 -23.25
N PHE A 12 -22.05 -49.98 -23.61
CA PHE A 12 -21.95 -48.63 -23.18
C PHE A 12 -23.13 -47.83 -23.79
N GLY A 13 -24.06 -47.42 -22.95
CA GLY A 13 -25.13 -46.50 -23.36
C GLY A 13 -24.51 -45.21 -23.91
N GLY A 14 -24.83 -44.89 -25.19
CA GLY A 14 -24.37 -43.63 -25.80
C GLY A 14 -25.00 -42.43 -25.10
N PHE A 15 -24.18 -41.43 -24.79
CA PHE A 15 -24.59 -40.15 -24.20
C PHE A 15 -25.38 -39.35 -25.25
N THR A 16 -26.57 -38.87 -24.89
CA THR A 16 -27.38 -38.09 -25.82
C THR A 16 -26.93 -36.61 -25.84
N LEU A 17 -27.13 -35.93 -26.97
CA LEU A 17 -26.79 -34.53 -27.11
C LEU A 17 -27.55 -33.64 -26.11
N ILE A 18 -28.81 -34.04 -25.79
CA ILE A 18 -29.65 -33.32 -24.82
C ILE A 18 -29.10 -33.47 -23.40
N GLU A 19 -28.66 -34.65 -22.97
CA GLU A 19 -28.06 -34.88 -21.65
C GLU A 19 -26.80 -34.03 -21.48
N LEU A 20 -25.95 -33.95 -22.50
CA LEU A 20 -24.78 -33.08 -22.46
C LEU A 20 -25.16 -31.59 -22.34
N LEU A 21 -26.15 -31.16 -23.13
CA LEU A 21 -26.60 -29.77 -23.15
C LEU A 21 -27.19 -29.32 -21.80
N VAL A 22 -27.98 -30.18 -21.14
CA VAL A 22 -28.55 -29.90 -19.82
C VAL A 22 -27.47 -29.78 -18.76
N VAL A 23 -26.45 -30.66 -18.79
CA VAL A 23 -25.33 -30.61 -17.84
C VAL A 23 -24.54 -29.32 -17.97
N ILE A 24 -24.17 -28.91 -19.20
CA ILE A 24 -23.43 -27.65 -19.40
C ILE A 24 -24.28 -26.44 -19.03
N ALA A 25 -25.59 -26.46 -19.26
CA ALA A 25 -26.50 -25.38 -18.84
C ALA A 25 -26.54 -25.23 -17.33
N ILE A 26 -26.62 -26.34 -16.58
CA ILE A 26 -26.59 -26.32 -15.10
C ILE A 26 -25.25 -25.80 -14.61
N ILE A 27 -24.12 -26.28 -15.16
CA ILE A 27 -22.79 -25.80 -14.81
C ILE A 27 -22.67 -24.29 -15.08
N ALA A 28 -23.13 -23.81 -16.21
CA ALA A 28 -23.10 -22.39 -16.56
C ALA A 28 -23.88 -21.52 -15.57
N ILE A 29 -25.08 -21.96 -15.15
CA ILE A 29 -25.88 -21.27 -14.14
C ILE A 29 -25.17 -21.24 -12.77
N LEU A 30 -24.63 -22.38 -12.34
CA LEU A 30 -23.88 -22.46 -11.07
C LEU A 30 -22.66 -21.55 -11.10
N MET A 31 -21.89 -21.54 -12.19
CA MET A 31 -20.71 -20.68 -12.34
C MET A 31 -21.09 -19.20 -12.36
N ALA A 32 -22.19 -18.81 -12.99
CA ALA A 32 -22.67 -17.43 -13.02
C ALA A 32 -22.96 -16.86 -11.62
N ILE A 33 -23.45 -17.68 -10.70
CA ILE A 33 -23.71 -17.29 -9.30
C ILE A 33 -22.42 -17.33 -8.46
N LEU A 34 -21.58 -18.32 -8.67
CA LEU A 34 -20.36 -18.51 -7.85
C LEU A 34 -19.25 -17.53 -8.18
N MET A 35 -19.08 -17.13 -9.45
CA MET A 35 -17.97 -16.26 -9.87
C MET A 35 -17.96 -14.89 -9.17
N PRO A 36 -19.09 -14.15 -9.05
CA PRO A 36 -19.11 -12.89 -8.30
C PRO A 36 -18.75 -13.06 -6.82
N ALA A 37 -19.21 -14.13 -6.18
CA ALA A 37 -18.91 -14.42 -4.78
C ALA A 37 -17.43 -14.75 -4.56
N LEU A 38 -16.85 -15.56 -5.45
CA LEU A 38 -15.43 -15.92 -5.41
C LEU A 38 -14.52 -14.69 -5.63
N ASN A 39 -14.88 -13.79 -6.53
CA ASN A 39 -14.12 -12.56 -6.76
C ASN A 39 -14.12 -11.66 -5.53
N ARG A 40 -15.26 -11.51 -4.84
CA ARG A 40 -15.34 -10.77 -3.56
C ARG A 40 -14.50 -11.41 -2.47
N ALA A 41 -14.55 -12.74 -2.33
CA ALA A 41 -13.77 -13.46 -1.34
C ALA A 41 -12.25 -13.32 -1.60
N ARG A 42 -11.82 -13.42 -2.85
CA ARG A 42 -10.42 -13.19 -3.25
C ARG A 42 -9.96 -11.78 -2.92
N GLU A 43 -10.78 -10.77 -3.16
CA GLU A 43 -10.44 -9.38 -2.87
C GLU A 43 -10.34 -9.14 -1.35
N GLN A 44 -11.24 -9.71 -0.56
CA GLN A 44 -11.16 -9.66 0.91
C GLN A 44 -9.87 -10.35 1.43
N GLY A 45 -9.51 -11.50 0.86
CA GLY A 45 -8.26 -12.19 1.20
C GLY A 45 -7.03 -11.34 0.93
N LYS A 46 -6.96 -10.67 -0.23
CA LYS A 46 -5.85 -9.77 -0.57
C LYS A 46 -5.79 -8.56 0.36
N ARG A 47 -6.95 -7.97 0.71
CA ARG A 47 -7.04 -6.89 1.69
C ARG A 47 -6.51 -7.32 3.06
N ALA A 48 -6.88 -8.52 3.51
CA ALA A 48 -6.39 -9.06 4.77
C ALA A 48 -4.85 -9.22 4.78
N VAL A 49 -4.25 -9.68 3.68
CA VAL A 49 -2.79 -9.74 3.53
C VAL A 49 -2.18 -8.35 3.59
N CYS A 50 -2.77 -7.36 2.91
CA CYS A 50 -2.28 -5.99 2.90
C CYS A 50 -2.34 -5.36 4.30
N LEU A 51 -3.44 -5.55 5.03
CA LEU A 51 -3.58 -5.10 6.43
C LEU A 51 -2.55 -5.77 7.34
N ASN A 52 -2.30 -7.07 7.15
CA ASN A 52 -1.26 -7.77 7.93
C ASN A 52 0.15 -7.24 7.61
N ASN A 53 0.46 -6.94 6.35
CA ASN A 53 1.73 -6.31 5.97
C ASN A 53 1.91 -4.96 6.67
N LEU A 54 0.89 -4.09 6.62
CA LEU A 54 0.89 -2.79 7.28
C LEU A 54 1.03 -2.91 8.81
N LYS A 55 0.36 -3.89 9.42
CA LYS A 55 0.53 -4.19 10.84
C LYS A 55 1.97 -4.57 11.17
N GLN A 56 2.60 -5.43 10.36
CA GLN A 56 3.99 -5.84 10.58
C GLN A 56 4.97 -4.68 10.36
N LEU A 57 4.73 -3.82 9.36
CA LEU A 57 5.51 -2.58 9.17
C LEU A 57 5.36 -1.62 10.37
N GLY A 58 4.14 -1.45 10.88
CA GLY A 58 3.88 -0.65 12.08
C GLY A 58 4.60 -1.20 13.33
N LEU A 59 4.60 -2.51 13.53
CA LEU A 59 5.36 -3.15 14.60
C LEU A 59 6.88 -2.99 14.42
N ALA A 60 7.38 -3.14 13.20
CA ALA A 60 8.80 -2.90 12.90
C ALA A 60 9.20 -1.44 13.17
N TRP A 61 8.33 -0.49 12.87
CA TRP A 61 8.51 0.93 13.17
C TRP A 61 8.56 1.20 14.69
N ILE A 62 7.71 0.53 15.48
CA ILE A 62 7.73 0.62 16.94
C ILE A 62 9.03 0.03 17.50
N LEU A 63 9.43 -1.17 17.06
CA LEU A 63 10.67 -1.82 17.49
C LEU A 63 11.91 -1.00 17.13
N TYR A 64 11.91 -0.36 15.95
CA TYR A 64 12.97 0.57 15.58
C TYR A 64 13.10 1.72 16.59
N ALA A 65 11.98 2.33 16.98
CA ALA A 65 12.00 3.42 17.94
C ALA A 65 12.47 2.96 19.34
N ASP A 66 12.08 1.76 19.77
CA ASP A 66 12.54 1.16 21.03
C ASP A 66 14.07 0.98 21.07
N ASP A 67 14.69 0.64 19.94
CA ASP A 67 16.14 0.44 19.81
C ASP A 67 16.92 1.73 19.51
N ASN A 68 16.23 2.85 19.22
CA ASN A 68 16.86 4.10 18.77
C ASN A 68 16.47 5.31 19.64
N ASP A 69 16.50 5.18 20.96
CA ASP A 69 16.21 6.25 21.92
C ASP A 69 14.87 6.95 21.67
N ASP A 70 13.84 6.17 21.32
CA ASP A 70 12.49 6.63 20.99
C ASP A 70 12.40 7.46 19.69
N ASN A 71 13.50 7.58 18.94
CA ASN A 71 13.47 8.25 17.65
C ASN A 71 12.81 7.36 16.60
N ILE A 72 11.78 7.89 15.93
CA ILE A 72 11.13 7.21 14.82
C ILE A 72 11.98 7.31 13.56
N VAL A 73 11.89 6.28 12.71
CA VAL A 73 12.66 6.19 11.48
C VAL A 73 12.36 7.36 10.53
N ASN A 74 13.36 7.80 9.77
CA ASN A 74 13.17 8.77 8.69
C ASN A 74 12.19 8.22 7.65
N GLY A 75 11.07 8.92 7.42
CA GLY A 75 10.01 8.53 6.52
C GLY A 75 10.26 8.86 5.05
N ASP A 76 11.17 9.78 4.75
CA ASP A 76 11.58 10.10 3.39
C ASP A 76 12.56 9.06 2.84
N THR A 77 12.48 8.74 1.55
CA THR A 77 13.45 7.87 0.87
C THR A 77 14.58 8.69 0.25
N GLU A 78 14.33 9.97 0.02
CA GLU A 78 15.37 10.90 -0.39
C GLU A 78 16.16 11.33 0.81
N GLU A 79 17.39 10.98 0.71
CA GLU A 79 18.34 11.24 1.69
C GLU A 79 19.00 12.57 1.53
N SER A 80 19.25 13.18 2.62
CA SER A 80 20.30 14.15 2.75
C SER A 80 21.66 13.47 2.69
N GLY A 81 22.15 13.18 1.50
CA GLY A 81 23.58 13.21 1.14
C GLY A 81 24.55 12.18 1.70
N THR A 82 24.17 11.14 2.48
CA THR A 82 25.17 10.27 3.12
C THR A 82 25.14 8.78 2.73
N PHE A 83 24.12 8.26 2.08
CA PHE A 83 23.97 6.81 1.84
C PHE A 83 23.84 6.37 0.38
N GLY A 84 24.04 7.23 -0.58
CA GLY A 84 24.06 6.92 -2.00
C GLY A 84 24.67 8.04 -2.83
N PRO A 85 25.09 7.79 -4.07
CA PRO A 85 25.51 8.87 -4.95
C PRO A 85 24.34 9.84 -5.14
N PRO A 86 24.59 11.17 -5.11
CA PRO A 86 23.54 12.15 -5.34
C PRO A 86 22.91 11.87 -6.70
N SER A 87 21.58 11.64 -6.71
CA SER A 87 20.87 11.49 -7.96
C SER A 87 21.00 12.78 -8.75
N SER A 88 21.42 12.66 -9.99
CA SER A 88 21.57 13.78 -10.90
C SER A 88 20.23 14.50 -11.07
N GLY A 89 20.07 15.69 -10.44
CA GLY A 89 19.01 16.61 -10.73
C GLY A 89 18.08 17.06 -9.59
N ALA A 90 18.05 16.40 -8.45
CA ALA A 90 17.37 16.94 -7.27
C ALA A 90 18.34 17.91 -6.58
N ALA A 91 17.93 19.16 -6.39
CA ALA A 91 18.72 20.12 -5.66
C ALA A 91 18.95 19.60 -4.24
N TYR A 92 20.18 19.18 -3.96
CA TYR A 92 20.67 18.96 -2.61
C TYR A 92 20.38 20.23 -1.80
N MET A 93 19.52 20.12 -0.81
CA MET A 93 19.34 21.15 0.19
C MET A 93 20.31 20.89 1.34
N PRO A 94 21.49 21.54 1.39
CA PRO A 94 22.42 21.40 2.50
C PRO A 94 21.71 21.92 3.76
N GLY A 95 21.50 21.05 4.76
CA GLY A 95 20.80 21.40 5.99
C GLY A 95 19.36 20.89 6.08
N GLY A 96 18.95 19.95 5.25
CA GLY A 96 17.69 19.23 5.40
C GLY A 96 17.54 18.64 6.81
N ARG A 97 16.30 18.62 7.34
CA ARG A 97 15.98 18.24 8.72
C ARG A 97 16.32 16.79 9.07
N HIS A 98 16.66 15.97 8.06
CA HIS A 98 17.04 14.56 8.18
C HIS A 98 18.52 14.28 7.99
N HIS A 99 19.37 15.27 8.15
CA HIS A 99 20.82 15.09 8.00
C HIS A 99 21.30 13.95 8.92
N GLN A 100 21.81 12.87 8.32
CA GLN A 100 22.34 11.67 8.99
C GLN A 100 21.29 10.65 9.49
N GLU A 101 20.00 10.83 9.25
CA GLU A 101 18.99 9.82 9.61
C GLU A 101 18.81 8.81 8.46
N ARG A 102 19.01 7.52 8.75
CA ARG A 102 18.81 6.46 7.75
C ARG A 102 17.30 6.32 7.44
N PRO A 103 16.89 6.38 6.15
CA PRO A 103 15.49 6.25 5.78
C PRO A 103 14.96 4.84 6.02
N TRP A 104 13.64 4.72 6.16
CA TRP A 104 12.98 3.43 6.34
C TRP A 104 13.18 2.47 5.15
N VAL A 105 13.27 3.02 3.93
CA VAL A 105 13.75 2.39 2.69
C VAL A 105 14.62 3.40 1.95
N LEU A 106 15.61 2.95 1.21
CA LEU A 106 16.41 3.82 0.34
C LEU A 106 15.60 4.20 -0.91
N LYS A 107 16.11 5.13 -1.68
CA LYS A 107 15.51 5.58 -2.92
C LYS A 107 15.29 4.42 -3.90
N ASP A 108 14.05 4.20 -4.34
CA ASP A 108 13.61 3.05 -5.14
C ASP A 108 12.85 3.42 -6.43
N TRP A 109 12.92 4.69 -6.85
CA TRP A 109 12.03 5.26 -7.86
C TRP A 109 12.69 6.00 -9.03
N ASP A 110 14.02 6.07 -9.12
CA ASP A 110 14.69 6.74 -10.24
C ASP A 110 14.44 6.04 -11.57
N ALA A 111 14.42 6.85 -12.63
CA ALA A 111 14.36 6.33 -13.99
C ALA A 111 15.58 5.45 -14.28
N GLY A 112 15.34 4.26 -14.83
CA GLY A 112 16.41 3.30 -15.16
C GLY A 112 16.82 2.36 -14.05
N MET A 113 16.27 2.47 -12.84
CA MET A 113 16.52 1.48 -11.78
C MET A 113 16.01 0.10 -12.20
N THR A 114 16.89 -0.88 -12.05
CA THR A 114 16.56 -2.30 -12.27
C THR A 114 15.71 -2.84 -11.11
N LEU A 115 15.14 -4.03 -11.30
CA LEU A 115 14.43 -4.73 -10.22
C LEU A 115 15.35 -4.97 -9.00
N ASP A 116 16.61 -5.33 -9.25
CA ASP A 116 17.60 -5.58 -8.20
C ASP A 116 17.94 -4.30 -7.43
N ASP A 117 18.03 -3.15 -8.11
CA ASP A 117 18.27 -1.86 -7.46
C ASP A 117 17.13 -1.53 -6.48
N LYS A 118 15.86 -1.73 -6.90
CA LYS A 118 14.68 -1.50 -6.06
C LYS A 118 14.63 -2.47 -4.86
N ILE A 119 14.98 -3.73 -5.07
CA ILE A 119 15.10 -4.71 -3.99
C ILE A 119 16.20 -4.32 -3.01
N ASN A 120 17.36 -3.88 -3.53
CA ASN A 120 18.48 -3.44 -2.70
C ASN A 120 18.16 -2.16 -1.94
N ALA A 121 17.37 -1.25 -2.51
CA ALA A 121 16.87 -0.08 -1.81
C ALA A 121 16.05 -0.44 -0.56
N ILE A 122 15.14 -1.42 -0.67
CA ILE A 122 14.39 -1.93 0.48
C ILE A 122 15.33 -2.60 1.50
N LYS A 123 16.24 -3.48 1.06
CA LYS A 123 17.21 -4.15 1.93
C LYS A 123 18.14 -3.17 2.65
N GLY A 124 18.47 -2.06 1.99
CA GLY A 124 19.26 -0.98 2.54
C GLY A 124 18.54 -0.11 3.57
N GLY A 125 17.21 -0.16 3.62
CA GLY A 125 16.40 0.65 4.55
C GLY A 125 16.54 0.24 6.01
N ALA A 126 16.28 1.19 6.92
CA ALA A 126 16.41 0.98 8.35
C ALA A 126 15.45 -0.08 8.90
N LEU A 127 14.23 -0.17 8.36
CA LEU A 127 13.22 -1.10 8.87
C LEU A 127 13.39 -2.54 8.37
N PHE A 128 14.24 -2.81 7.38
CA PHE A 128 14.34 -4.15 6.79
C PHE A 128 14.74 -5.24 7.79
N LEU A 129 15.62 -4.91 8.74
CA LEU A 129 16.03 -5.83 9.80
C LEU A 129 14.89 -6.13 10.76
N TYR A 130 14.11 -5.12 11.12
CA TYR A 130 12.95 -5.23 12.01
C TYR A 130 11.75 -5.95 11.37
N CYS A 131 11.72 -5.99 10.05
CA CYS A 131 10.75 -6.77 9.26
C CYS A 131 11.17 -8.24 9.06
N GLY A 132 12.15 -8.75 9.80
CA GLY A 132 12.66 -10.11 9.63
C GLY A 132 13.24 -10.39 8.24
N LYS A 133 13.75 -9.36 7.56
CA LYS A 133 14.30 -9.41 6.20
C LYS A 133 13.30 -9.91 5.14
N ASN A 134 12.01 -9.68 5.36
CA ASN A 134 10.94 -10.15 4.49
C ASN A 134 10.51 -9.06 3.49
N LEU A 135 10.95 -9.17 2.25
CA LEU A 135 10.60 -8.26 1.16
C LEU A 135 9.10 -8.19 0.85
N ARG A 136 8.36 -9.30 1.09
CA ARG A 136 6.93 -9.37 0.76
C ARG A 136 6.09 -8.38 1.58
N LEU A 137 6.60 -7.95 2.74
CA LEU A 137 5.91 -6.98 3.60
C LEU A 137 5.80 -5.59 2.97
N TYR A 138 6.65 -5.26 2.00
CA TYR A 138 6.70 -3.94 1.38
C TYR A 138 5.76 -3.79 0.19
N LYS A 139 5.09 -4.88 -0.23
CA LYS A 139 4.27 -4.88 -1.45
C LYS A 139 2.85 -5.40 -1.19
N CYS A 140 1.87 -4.61 -1.63
CA CYS A 140 0.48 -5.03 -1.66
C CYS A 140 0.27 -6.15 -2.71
N PRO A 141 -0.50 -7.21 -2.40
CA PRO A 141 -0.70 -8.33 -3.32
C PRO A 141 -1.51 -7.99 -4.59
N ILE A 142 -2.13 -6.80 -4.64
CA ILE A 142 -2.80 -6.32 -5.86
C ILE A 142 -1.96 -5.30 -6.64
N ALA A 143 -0.83 -4.88 -6.10
CA ALA A 143 0.07 -3.95 -6.77
C ALA A 143 0.72 -4.58 -8.01
N GLY A 144 0.97 -3.76 -9.02
CA GLY A 144 1.55 -4.22 -10.28
C GLY A 144 0.56 -4.79 -11.28
N ARG A 145 -0.75 -4.56 -11.08
CA ARG A 145 -1.79 -4.91 -12.04
C ARG A 145 -2.09 -3.79 -13.03
N GLU A 146 -1.65 -2.60 -12.72
CA GLU A 146 -1.77 -1.44 -13.60
C GLU A 146 -0.51 -1.34 -14.46
N GLU A 147 -0.68 -0.95 -15.71
CA GLU A 147 0.40 -0.78 -16.67
C GLU A 147 1.50 0.14 -16.11
N GLY A 148 2.76 -0.28 -16.23
CA GLY A 148 3.91 0.46 -15.68
C GLY A 148 4.19 0.27 -14.20
N GLN A 149 3.36 -0.47 -13.47
CA GLN A 149 3.55 -0.74 -12.02
C GLN A 149 4.14 -2.13 -11.71
N GLU A 150 4.35 -2.97 -12.70
CA GLU A 150 4.81 -4.36 -12.50
C GLU A 150 6.16 -4.44 -11.80
N GLN A 151 7.02 -3.45 -12.00
CA GLN A 151 8.36 -3.39 -11.41
C GLN A 151 8.40 -2.77 -10.01
N ARG A 152 7.29 -2.26 -9.48
CA ARG A 152 7.29 -1.68 -8.12
C ARG A 152 7.44 -2.76 -7.08
N GLN A 153 8.37 -2.57 -6.18
CA GLN A 153 8.64 -3.49 -5.07
C GLN A 153 8.13 -2.94 -3.73
N ARG A 154 7.90 -1.64 -3.65
CA ARG A 154 7.27 -0.96 -2.53
C ARG A 154 5.95 -0.33 -2.96
N THR A 155 4.92 -0.48 -2.14
CA THR A 155 3.57 0.06 -2.36
C THR A 155 2.93 0.56 -1.07
N TYR A 156 3.74 0.83 -0.09
CA TYR A 156 3.38 1.52 1.15
C TYR A 156 4.27 2.74 1.30
N SER A 157 3.76 3.77 1.95
CA SER A 157 4.47 5.01 2.24
C SER A 157 4.25 5.43 3.69
N VAL A 158 5.23 6.11 4.26
CA VAL A 158 5.07 6.76 5.57
C VAL A 158 4.21 8.01 5.39
N VAL A 159 3.29 8.24 6.31
CA VAL A 159 2.39 9.40 6.27
C VAL A 159 3.10 10.62 6.83
N ASP A 160 2.82 11.80 6.27
CA ASP A 160 3.26 13.10 6.77
C ASP A 160 3.15 13.21 8.30
N ALA A 161 3.95 14.06 8.89
CA ALA A 161 4.21 14.23 10.31
C ALA A 161 5.07 13.12 10.95
N MET A 162 5.13 11.91 10.43
CA MET A 162 5.91 10.79 10.97
C MET A 162 7.34 10.79 10.44
N ASN A 163 8.09 11.84 10.79
CA ASN A 163 9.47 12.09 10.35
C ASN A 163 9.61 12.16 8.81
N VAL A 164 8.58 12.70 8.15
CA VAL A 164 8.54 13.07 6.73
C VAL A 164 8.60 14.59 6.63
N GLN A 165 9.30 15.11 5.63
CA GLN A 165 9.38 16.56 5.41
C GLN A 165 8.02 17.13 4.97
N PRO A 166 7.33 17.95 5.79
CA PRO A 166 6.04 18.48 5.44
C PRO A 166 6.15 19.58 4.36
N TYR A 167 5.23 19.58 3.41
CA TYR A 167 5.21 20.55 2.31
C TYR A 167 4.78 21.95 2.72
N ASP A 168 3.84 22.07 3.66
CA ASP A 168 3.17 23.33 4.00
C ASP A 168 3.39 23.76 5.46
N GLY A 169 4.51 23.35 6.04
CA GLY A 169 4.92 23.78 7.38
C GLY A 169 4.23 23.07 8.52
N GLY A 170 3.62 21.92 8.27
CA GLY A 170 3.05 21.05 9.30
C GLY A 170 4.12 20.59 10.33
N PRO A 171 3.70 20.15 11.53
CA PRO A 171 4.61 19.67 12.56
C PRO A 171 5.21 18.32 12.18
N MET A 172 6.53 18.20 12.29
CA MET A 172 7.23 16.93 12.10
C MET A 172 7.53 16.29 13.46
N ILE A 173 7.10 15.06 13.65
CA ILE A 173 7.35 14.27 14.85
C ILE A 173 8.60 13.43 14.62
N LYS A 174 9.54 13.48 15.57
CA LYS A 174 10.77 12.68 15.56
C LYS A 174 10.85 11.64 16.66
N LYS A 175 10.03 11.79 17.70
CA LYS A 175 9.98 10.84 18.82
C LYS A 175 8.59 10.23 18.95
N ARG A 176 8.53 8.93 19.17
CA ARG A 176 7.28 8.18 19.36
C ARG A 176 6.49 8.70 20.57
N THR A 177 7.16 8.99 21.66
CA THR A 177 6.54 9.54 22.90
C THR A 177 5.90 10.91 22.70
N SER A 178 6.26 11.64 21.64
CA SER A 178 5.62 12.91 21.28
C SER A 178 4.27 12.73 20.57
N ILE A 179 3.91 11.51 20.20
CA ILE A 179 2.65 11.22 19.50
C ILE A 179 1.49 11.21 20.50
N LYS A 180 0.56 12.15 20.34
CA LYS A 180 -0.67 12.19 21.11
C LYS A 180 -1.75 11.36 20.42
N GLY A 181 -2.44 10.50 21.19
CA GLY A 181 -3.47 9.60 20.68
C GLY A 181 -2.96 8.59 19.64
N PRO A 182 -1.97 7.72 19.97
CA PRO A 182 -1.37 6.80 19.03
C PRO A 182 -2.35 5.98 18.18
N PRO A 183 -3.51 5.53 18.72
CA PRO A 183 -4.49 4.80 17.90
C PRO A 183 -5.16 5.63 16.79
N GLU A 184 -5.09 6.95 16.87
CA GLU A 184 -5.69 7.86 15.88
C GLU A 184 -4.65 8.44 14.90
N ARG A 185 -3.37 8.10 15.08
CA ARG A 185 -2.25 8.68 14.33
C ARG A 185 -1.70 7.65 13.35
N SER A 186 -1.89 7.93 12.06
CA SER A 186 -1.41 7.05 10.99
C SER A 186 0.10 7.15 10.81
N VAL A 187 0.74 6.00 10.56
CA VAL A 187 2.17 5.88 10.29
C VAL A 187 2.41 5.46 8.85
N PHE A 188 1.72 4.42 8.38
CA PHE A 188 1.81 3.96 7.01
C PHE A 188 0.46 3.98 6.33
N ILE A 189 0.49 4.23 5.03
CA ILE A 189 -0.65 4.08 4.13
C ILE A 189 -0.28 3.14 2.99
N GLU A 190 -1.28 2.40 2.49
CA GLU A 190 -1.16 1.75 1.20
C GLU A 190 -1.12 2.83 0.12
N ASP A 191 0.04 3.01 -0.50
CA ASP A 191 0.25 3.99 -1.54
C ASP A 191 -0.17 3.42 -2.90
N ALA A 192 -0.76 4.27 -3.73
CA ALA A 192 -0.99 3.92 -5.15
C ALA A 192 0.35 3.75 -5.91
N GLY A 193 1.46 4.05 -5.24
CA GLY A 193 2.80 4.03 -5.79
C GLY A 193 3.12 5.30 -6.57
N ALA A 194 2.33 6.35 -6.38
CA ALA A 194 2.52 7.65 -6.99
C ALA A 194 3.57 8.50 -6.25
N THR A 195 3.87 8.19 -4.99
CA THR A 195 4.81 8.97 -4.18
C THR A 195 6.23 8.38 -4.21
N PRO A 196 7.09 8.95 -5.07
CA PRO A 196 8.46 8.45 -5.21
C PRO A 196 9.27 8.60 -3.92
N MET A 197 9.07 9.66 -3.17
CA MET A 197 9.90 10.02 -2.01
C MET A 197 9.67 9.17 -0.76
N GLY A 198 8.86 8.12 -0.81
CA GLY A 198 8.58 7.20 0.30
C GLY A 198 7.62 7.73 1.35
N GLY A 199 7.37 9.02 1.36
CA GLY A 199 6.37 9.69 2.17
C GLY A 199 5.09 9.94 1.37
N TRP A 200 3.93 9.77 1.98
CA TRP A 200 2.64 10.16 1.43
C TRP A 200 2.17 11.42 2.13
N SER A 201 1.86 12.44 1.33
CA SER A 201 1.64 13.81 1.82
C SER A 201 0.19 14.26 1.72
N ILE A 202 -0.27 14.93 2.76
CA ILE A 202 -1.56 15.62 2.81
C ILE A 202 -1.35 17.00 3.44
N TYR A 203 -2.00 18.03 2.91
CA TYR A 203 -1.80 19.38 3.41
C TYR A 203 -2.21 19.54 4.88
N TYR A 204 -1.33 20.22 5.65
CA TYR A 204 -1.60 20.59 7.03
C TYR A 204 -2.52 21.81 7.13
N THR A 205 -2.22 22.88 6.34
CA THR A 205 -2.91 24.17 6.42
C THR A 205 -4.15 24.26 5.53
N GLN A 206 -4.28 23.37 4.54
CA GLN A 206 -5.36 23.40 3.57
C GLN A 206 -6.24 22.15 3.65
N ASN A 207 -7.54 22.28 3.43
CA ASN A 207 -8.46 21.16 3.32
C ASN A 207 -8.37 20.53 1.91
N ALA A 208 -7.22 19.94 1.61
CA ALA A 208 -6.87 19.44 0.29
C ALA A 208 -5.98 18.18 0.36
N TRP A 209 -6.10 17.34 -0.67
CA TRP A 209 -5.12 16.30 -0.95
C TRP A 209 -3.85 16.93 -1.55
N ARG A 210 -2.68 16.45 -1.14
CA ARG A 210 -1.40 16.74 -1.80
C ARG A 210 -1.04 15.61 -2.73
N ASP A 211 -0.97 14.41 -2.20
CA ASP A 211 -0.81 13.18 -2.97
C ASP A 211 -2.17 12.53 -3.20
N GLU A 212 -2.26 11.69 -4.21
CA GLU A 212 -3.50 10.99 -4.54
C GLU A 212 -3.95 10.10 -3.38
N PRO A 213 -5.23 10.18 -2.99
CA PRO A 213 -5.79 9.20 -2.07
C PRO A 213 -5.81 7.82 -2.75
N PRO A 214 -5.17 6.80 -2.17
CA PRO A 214 -5.17 5.48 -2.79
C PRO A 214 -6.58 4.90 -2.81
N VAL A 215 -7.00 4.38 -3.98
CA VAL A 215 -8.30 3.71 -4.14
C VAL A 215 -8.06 2.24 -4.45
N LYS A 216 -7.93 1.45 -3.42
CA LYS A 216 -7.63 0.02 -3.49
C LYS A 216 -8.69 -0.79 -2.71
N HIS A 217 -8.69 -2.09 -2.88
CA HIS A 217 -9.48 -3.02 -2.07
C HIS A 217 -10.96 -2.68 -1.92
N GLY A 218 -11.59 -2.20 -2.99
CA GLY A 218 -13.02 -1.90 -3.02
C GLY A 218 -13.36 -0.47 -2.55
N ASN A 219 -12.69 0.51 -3.11
CA ASN A 219 -12.93 1.95 -2.94
C ASN A 219 -12.46 2.51 -1.58
N GLY A 220 -11.26 2.17 -1.15
CA GLY A 220 -10.68 2.70 0.08
C GLY A 220 -9.18 2.47 0.14
N ALA A 221 -8.60 2.67 1.32
CA ALA A 221 -7.19 2.47 1.59
C ALA A 221 -6.96 1.73 2.90
N ASN A 222 -5.86 1.00 2.98
CA ASN A 222 -5.39 0.39 4.21
C ASN A 222 -4.38 1.31 4.91
N TRP A 223 -4.48 1.40 6.22
CA TRP A 223 -3.67 2.26 7.08
C TRP A 223 -3.03 1.45 8.20
N SER A 224 -1.88 1.91 8.68
CA SER A 224 -1.26 1.48 9.94
C SER A 224 -1.14 2.66 10.87
N PHE A 225 -1.27 2.43 12.17
CA PHE A 225 -1.31 3.46 13.21
C PHE A 225 -0.16 3.32 14.20
N ALA A 226 0.10 4.39 14.96
CA ALA A 226 1.26 4.49 15.84
C ALA A 226 1.21 3.56 17.07
N ASP A 227 0.06 2.94 17.35
CA ASP A 227 -0.09 1.86 18.34
C ASP A 227 0.13 0.46 17.76
N GLY A 228 0.41 0.36 16.45
CA GLY A 228 0.69 -0.89 15.73
C GLY A 228 -0.54 -1.60 15.15
N HIS A 229 -1.76 -1.07 15.31
CA HIS A 229 -2.91 -1.65 14.62
C HIS A 229 -2.96 -1.23 13.14
N SER A 230 -3.77 -1.94 12.35
CA SER A 230 -4.06 -1.60 10.96
C SER A 230 -5.55 -1.64 10.69
N GLU A 231 -6.05 -0.71 9.87
CA GLU A 231 -7.45 -0.56 9.57
C GLU A 231 -7.67 -0.28 8.07
N TYR A 232 -8.80 -0.74 7.53
CA TYR A 232 -9.27 -0.38 6.20
C TYR A 232 -10.27 0.77 6.28
N TRP A 233 -10.01 1.85 5.55
CA TRP A 233 -10.94 2.97 5.41
C TRP A 233 -11.56 2.97 4.02
N LYS A 234 -12.89 2.82 4.00
CA LYS A 234 -13.66 3.02 2.78
C LYS A 234 -13.89 4.51 2.59
N TRP A 235 -13.55 5.03 1.42
CA TRP A 235 -13.82 6.41 1.06
C TRP A 235 -15.34 6.66 0.95
N GLN A 236 -15.80 7.71 1.58
CA GLN A 236 -17.22 8.08 1.61
C GLN A 236 -17.59 8.99 0.46
N ASN A 237 -16.71 9.95 0.12
CA ASN A 237 -16.94 10.88 -0.96
C ASN A 237 -16.72 10.20 -2.32
N PRO A 238 -17.73 10.27 -3.23
CA PRO A 238 -17.57 9.73 -4.58
C PRO A 238 -16.40 10.35 -5.37
N ASP A 239 -16.09 11.62 -5.12
CA ASP A 239 -15.01 12.30 -5.80
C ASP A 239 -13.64 11.85 -5.34
N THR A 240 -13.46 11.48 -4.06
CA THR A 240 -12.24 10.84 -3.58
C THR A 240 -11.95 9.55 -4.34
N ARG A 241 -13.00 8.78 -4.65
CA ARG A 241 -12.89 7.52 -5.39
C ARG A 241 -12.58 7.71 -6.88
N LYS A 242 -12.97 8.84 -7.46
CA LYS A 242 -12.69 9.17 -8.86
C LYS A 242 -11.31 9.80 -9.05
N TRP A 243 -10.75 10.37 -7.99
CA TRP A 243 -9.51 11.12 -8.05
C TRP A 243 -8.37 10.32 -8.67
N SER A 244 -8.20 9.07 -8.28
CA SER A 244 -7.13 8.19 -8.76
C SER A 244 -7.28 7.78 -10.22
N VAL A 245 -8.46 8.02 -10.84
CA VAL A 245 -8.74 7.64 -12.23
C VAL A 245 -8.53 8.83 -13.17
N ASP A 246 -8.90 10.04 -12.70
CA ASP A 246 -9.02 11.20 -13.59
C ASP A 246 -7.81 12.16 -13.55
N ASN A 247 -6.90 12.00 -12.59
CA ASN A 247 -5.86 12.99 -12.32
C ASN A 247 -4.43 12.41 -12.27
N GLU A 248 -4.16 11.33 -12.94
CA GLU A 248 -2.82 10.75 -13.04
C GLU A 248 -1.80 11.83 -13.48
N GLY A 249 -0.87 12.14 -12.57
CA GLY A 249 0.24 13.06 -12.84
C GLY A 249 -0.03 14.56 -12.58
N GLN A 250 -1.16 14.95 -12.03
CA GLN A 250 -1.41 16.36 -11.69
C GLN A 250 -1.18 16.64 -10.20
N TRP A 251 -0.06 17.27 -9.89
CA TRP A 251 0.35 17.78 -8.56
C TRP A 251 -0.46 19.04 -8.16
N LYS A 252 -1.78 19.02 -8.25
CA LYS A 252 -2.61 20.17 -7.87
C LYS A 252 -3.38 19.89 -6.60
N ALA A 253 -3.20 20.78 -5.62
CA ALA A 253 -4.06 20.81 -4.44
C ALA A 253 -5.52 20.98 -4.87
N VAL A 254 -6.35 19.97 -4.64
CA VAL A 254 -7.78 20.10 -4.84
C VAL A 254 -8.42 20.38 -3.50
N VAL A 255 -8.73 21.64 -3.28
CA VAL A 255 -9.40 22.11 -2.07
C VAL A 255 -10.86 21.70 -2.13
N ARG A 256 -11.33 20.96 -1.11
CA ARG A 256 -12.72 20.52 -0.99
C ARG A 256 -13.24 20.79 0.41
N PRO A 257 -13.79 21.96 0.67
CA PRO A 257 -14.38 22.28 1.95
C PRO A 257 -15.48 21.27 2.32
N GLY A 258 -15.46 20.77 3.55
CA GLY A 258 -16.45 19.80 4.05
C GLY A 258 -16.26 18.36 3.58
N ASP A 259 -15.16 18.03 2.88
CA ASP A 259 -14.85 16.65 2.51
C ASP A 259 -14.45 15.84 3.74
N VAL A 260 -15.28 14.86 4.08
CA VAL A 260 -15.09 14.01 5.28
C VAL A 260 -13.86 13.10 5.17
N ASP A 261 -13.50 12.68 3.95
CA ASP A 261 -12.35 11.81 3.72
C ASP A 261 -11.04 12.59 3.91
N ILE A 262 -10.96 13.81 3.33
CA ILE A 262 -9.82 14.71 3.53
C ILE A 262 -9.65 15.06 5.01
N TYR A 263 -10.75 15.44 5.68
CA TYR A 263 -10.69 15.78 7.10
C TYR A 263 -10.17 14.62 7.94
N ARG A 264 -10.70 13.40 7.72
CA ARG A 264 -10.29 12.19 8.43
C ARG A 264 -8.82 11.87 8.18
N ALA A 265 -8.35 11.92 6.95
CA ALA A 265 -6.97 11.65 6.58
C ALA A 265 -6.00 12.69 7.19
N ARG A 266 -6.33 13.98 7.11
CA ARG A 266 -5.57 15.07 7.74
C ARG A 266 -5.49 14.88 9.26
N LYS A 267 -6.61 14.54 9.90
CA LYS A 267 -6.67 14.28 11.34
C LYS A 267 -5.75 13.12 11.73
N ALA A 268 -5.74 12.05 10.95
CA ALA A 268 -4.88 10.90 11.20
C ALA A 268 -3.40 11.22 10.96
N ALA A 269 -3.08 12.01 9.94
CA ALA A 269 -1.71 12.42 9.66
C ALA A 269 -1.18 13.40 10.72
N TRP A 270 -1.94 14.45 11.03
CA TRP A 270 -1.44 15.59 11.80
C TRP A 270 -1.88 15.61 13.27
N GLY A 271 -2.95 14.90 13.62
CA GLY A 271 -3.58 14.92 14.95
C GLY A 271 -4.36 16.22 15.19
N LYS A 272 -3.70 17.30 15.58
CA LYS A 272 -4.33 18.63 15.68
C LYS A 272 -4.18 19.35 14.35
N LEU A 273 -5.29 19.85 13.81
CA LEU A 273 -5.29 20.70 12.63
C LEU A 273 -5.27 22.17 13.05
N PRO A 274 -4.75 23.08 12.23
CA PRO A 274 -4.88 24.52 12.45
C PRO A 274 -6.35 24.93 12.36
N ASP A 275 -6.69 25.99 13.07
CA ASP A 275 -8.03 26.58 13.11
C ASP A 275 -8.37 27.23 11.77
#